data_e0312946c201aa819fa4f9e0be0f313f
#
_entry.id   e0312946c201aa819fa4f9e0be0f313f
#
_cell.length_a   1.000
_cell.length_b   1.000
_cell.length_c   1.000
_cell.angle_alpha   90.00
_cell.angle_beta   90.00
_cell.angle_gamma   90.00
#
_symmetry.space_group_name_H-M   'P 1'
#
loop_
_entity.id
_entity.type
_entity.pdbx_description
1 polymer ?
#
loop_
_entity_poly.entity_id
_entity_poly.type
_entity_poly.pdbx_seq_one_letter_code
_entity_poly.pdbx_strand_id
1 'polypeptide(L)'
;MAVTEIDIMLAACTEARERTLGLLEQIEATEDPMAVLAWCPGERRAHIAWQLMHIGVTEELFATERLVPDAQPGWPDLVPRFRGGSSPDDSIPRPEAIRNLLCESREHLIQTLSEKSEADLPVIPPAIADRGWDLRRVLRVLVWHEAHHQGQAHITFNLWKALTP
;
A
#
# COMPACT_ATOMS: atom_id res chain seq x y z
N MET A 1 23.87 8.23 16.37
CA MET A 1 22.60 7.97 17.07
C MET A 1 22.35 6.48 17.04
N ALA A 2 21.72 5.90 18.05
CA ALA A 2 21.34 4.50 18.01
C ALA A 2 20.17 4.33 17.00
N VAL A 3 20.16 3.23 16.24
CA VAL A 3 19.06 2.87 15.34
C VAL A 3 17.86 2.46 16.20
N THR A 4 16.71 3.06 15.95
CA THR A 4 15.47 2.80 16.68
C THR A 4 14.66 1.66 16.07
N GLU A 5 13.66 1.12 16.78
CA GLU A 5 12.73 0.11 16.21
C GLU A 5 11.91 0.75 15.07
N ILE A 6 11.56 2.04 15.17
CA ILE A 6 10.88 2.79 14.11
C ILE A 6 11.74 2.83 12.84
N ASP A 7 13.03 3.14 12.97
CA ASP A 7 13.96 3.17 11.83
C ASP A 7 14.04 1.82 11.13
N ILE A 8 14.12 0.73 11.90
CA ILE A 8 14.16 -0.64 11.35
C ILE A 8 12.87 -0.95 10.58
N MET A 9 11.71 -0.59 11.13
CA MET A 9 10.42 -0.83 10.47
C MET A 9 10.26 0.03 9.22
N LEU A 10 10.70 1.29 9.24
CA LEU A 10 10.69 2.16 8.06
C LEU A 10 11.61 1.64 6.96
N ALA A 11 12.80 1.14 7.31
CA ALA A 11 13.69 0.49 6.34
C ALA A 11 13.03 -0.74 5.70
N ALA A 12 12.36 -1.58 6.48
CA ALA A 12 11.62 -2.73 5.97
C ALA A 12 10.43 -2.32 5.06
N CYS A 13 9.72 -1.25 5.41
CA CYS A 13 8.70 -0.66 4.55
C CYS A 13 9.30 -0.15 3.23
N THR A 14 10.46 0.51 3.27
CA THR A 14 11.14 1.01 2.07
C THR A 14 11.54 -0.13 1.14
N GLU A 15 12.13 -1.20 1.69
CA GLU A 15 12.48 -2.39 0.90
C GLU A 15 11.25 -3.06 0.26
N ALA A 16 10.12 -3.14 0.97
CA ALA A 16 8.88 -3.65 0.41
C ALA A 16 8.39 -2.77 -0.76
N ARG A 17 8.46 -1.42 -0.62
CA ARG A 17 8.08 -0.46 -1.65
C ARG A 17 8.95 -0.55 -2.90
N GLU A 18 10.24 -0.73 -2.76
CA GLU A 18 11.15 -0.95 -3.89
C GLU A 18 10.71 -2.14 -4.74
N ARG A 19 10.31 -3.24 -4.09
CA ARG A 19 9.79 -4.44 -4.78
C ARG A 19 8.45 -4.17 -5.48
N THR A 20 7.58 -3.38 -4.84
CA THR A 20 6.28 -2.98 -5.42
C THR A 20 6.47 -2.11 -6.65
N LEU A 21 7.36 -1.11 -6.58
CA LEU A 21 7.68 -0.25 -7.71
C LEU A 21 8.41 -1.00 -8.83
N GLY A 22 9.32 -1.91 -8.50
CA GLY A 22 9.99 -2.77 -9.47
C GLY A 22 9.02 -3.72 -10.20
N LEU A 23 7.94 -4.16 -9.56
CA LEU A 23 6.86 -4.87 -10.26
C LEU A 23 6.10 -3.95 -11.23
N LEU A 24 5.78 -2.72 -10.80
CA LEU A 24 5.11 -1.74 -11.65
C LEU A 24 5.98 -1.40 -12.88
N GLU A 25 7.29 -1.24 -12.72
CA GLU A 25 8.23 -1.02 -13.83
C GLU A 25 8.23 -2.17 -14.84
N GLN A 26 8.18 -3.42 -14.37
CA GLN A 26 8.07 -4.58 -15.27
C GLN A 26 6.74 -4.58 -16.04
N ILE A 27 5.66 -4.14 -15.42
CA ILE A 27 4.35 -4.00 -16.09
C ILE A 27 4.39 -2.88 -17.12
N GLU A 28 4.96 -1.71 -16.78
CA GLU A 28 5.13 -0.58 -17.70
C GLU A 28 5.97 -0.92 -18.94
N ALA A 29 6.90 -1.86 -18.80
CA ALA A 29 7.74 -2.34 -19.90
C ALA A 29 7.03 -3.33 -20.86
N THR A 30 5.79 -3.74 -20.57
CA THR A 30 5.00 -4.61 -21.46
C THR A 30 4.42 -3.83 -22.63
N GLU A 31 3.98 -4.53 -23.69
CA GLU A 31 3.39 -3.90 -24.88
C GLU A 31 2.07 -3.15 -24.55
N ASP A 32 1.25 -3.69 -23.63
CA ASP A 32 0.01 -3.06 -23.17
C ASP A 32 -0.09 -3.10 -21.63
N PRO A 33 0.53 -2.12 -20.93
CA PRO A 33 0.47 -2.05 -19.48
C PRO A 33 -0.96 -1.95 -18.92
N MET A 34 -1.87 -1.33 -19.67
CA MET A 34 -3.25 -1.17 -19.20
C MET A 34 -4.02 -2.50 -19.21
N ALA A 35 -3.84 -3.33 -20.23
CA ALA A 35 -4.40 -4.68 -20.28
C ALA A 35 -3.85 -5.54 -19.12
N VAL A 36 -2.55 -5.44 -18.84
CA VAL A 36 -1.92 -6.15 -17.70
C VAL A 36 -2.52 -5.69 -16.37
N LEU A 37 -2.61 -4.38 -16.13
CA LEU A 37 -3.15 -3.81 -14.89
C LEU A 37 -4.61 -4.19 -14.66
N ALA A 38 -5.41 -4.30 -15.74
CA ALA A 38 -6.81 -4.68 -15.70
C ALA A 38 -7.04 -6.18 -15.54
N TRP A 39 -6.00 -7.00 -15.76
CA TRP A 39 -6.18 -8.45 -15.80
C TRP A 39 -6.51 -9.05 -14.44
N CYS A 40 -7.54 -9.90 -14.41
CA CYS A 40 -7.99 -10.65 -13.24
C CYS A 40 -7.69 -12.15 -13.40
N PRO A 41 -7.18 -12.83 -12.39
CA PRO A 41 -6.89 -14.27 -12.44
C PRO A 41 -8.14 -15.16 -12.32
N GLY A 42 -9.34 -14.57 -12.25
CA GLY A 42 -10.62 -15.27 -12.15
C GLY A 42 -11.73 -14.37 -11.64
N GLU A 43 -12.96 -14.87 -11.67
CA GLU A 43 -14.13 -14.13 -11.18
C GLU A 43 -13.97 -13.68 -9.73
N ARG A 44 -14.41 -12.48 -9.41
CA ARG A 44 -14.37 -11.88 -8.06
C ARG A 44 -12.96 -11.77 -7.46
N ARG A 45 -11.93 -11.83 -8.30
CA ARG A 45 -10.55 -11.54 -7.88
C ARG A 45 -10.18 -10.10 -8.20
N ALA A 46 -9.30 -9.53 -7.40
CA ALA A 46 -8.78 -8.22 -7.66
C ALA A 46 -7.80 -8.26 -8.85
N HIS A 47 -7.93 -7.29 -9.76
CA HIS A 47 -6.94 -7.03 -10.79
C HIS A 47 -5.67 -6.42 -10.19
N ILE A 48 -4.57 -6.43 -10.95
CA ILE A 48 -3.26 -5.96 -10.46
C ILE A 48 -3.33 -4.50 -9.99
N ALA A 49 -3.99 -3.62 -10.77
CA ALA A 49 -4.11 -2.21 -10.41
C ALA A 49 -4.80 -2.02 -9.05
N TRP A 50 -5.85 -2.79 -8.74
CA TRP A 50 -6.50 -2.70 -7.43
C TRP A 50 -5.55 -3.07 -6.29
N GLN A 51 -4.74 -4.13 -6.46
CA GLN A 51 -3.77 -4.54 -5.44
C GLN A 51 -2.76 -3.43 -5.15
N LEU A 52 -2.20 -2.82 -6.19
CA LEU A 52 -1.21 -1.75 -6.06
C LEU A 52 -1.81 -0.47 -5.46
N MET A 53 -3.00 -0.07 -5.91
CA MET A 53 -3.71 1.09 -5.35
C MET A 53 -4.13 0.86 -3.90
N HIS A 54 -4.54 -0.37 -3.55
CA HIS A 54 -4.90 -0.74 -2.19
C HIS A 54 -3.73 -0.63 -1.21
N ILE A 55 -2.51 -0.96 -1.66
CA ILE A 55 -1.29 -0.72 -0.87
C ILE A 55 -1.17 0.76 -0.52
N GLY A 56 -1.17 1.65 -1.51
CA GLY A 56 -1.01 3.08 -1.31
C GLY A 56 -2.13 3.70 -0.47
N VAL A 57 -3.39 3.39 -0.78
CA VAL A 57 -4.55 3.89 -0.02
C VAL A 57 -4.52 3.41 1.43
N THR A 58 -4.13 2.16 1.69
CA THR A 58 -4.04 1.66 3.07
C THR A 58 -2.95 2.39 3.85
N GLU A 59 -1.81 2.64 3.24
CA GLU A 59 -0.71 3.39 3.86
C GLU A 59 -1.12 4.83 4.15
N GLU A 60 -1.74 5.51 3.20
CA GLU A 60 -2.28 6.86 3.38
C GLU A 60 -3.28 6.94 4.54
N LEU A 61 -4.18 5.97 4.65
CA LEU A 61 -5.12 5.90 5.77
C LEU A 61 -4.42 5.71 7.12
N PHE A 62 -3.28 5.03 7.16
CA PHE A 62 -2.48 4.98 8.38
C PHE A 62 -1.71 6.27 8.63
N ALA A 63 -1.15 6.89 7.61
CA ALA A 63 -0.43 8.16 7.73
C ALA A 63 -1.33 9.31 8.20
N THR A 64 -2.65 9.20 7.98
CA THR A 64 -3.64 10.23 8.29
C THR A 64 -4.62 9.77 9.37
N GLU A 65 -5.85 9.44 8.99
CA GLU A 65 -7.00 9.23 9.88
C GLU A 65 -6.75 8.27 11.05
N ARG A 66 -5.78 7.34 10.92
CA ARG A 66 -5.54 6.31 11.94
C ARG A 66 -4.47 6.68 12.96
N LEU A 67 -3.45 7.41 12.54
CA LEU A 67 -2.32 7.79 13.41
C LEU A 67 -2.32 9.26 13.80
N VAL A 68 -3.04 10.12 13.06
CA VAL A 68 -3.12 11.56 13.32
C VAL A 68 -4.58 11.96 13.53
N PRO A 69 -4.95 12.44 14.73
CA PRO A 69 -6.31 12.89 14.99
C PRO A 69 -6.75 13.97 14.00
N ASP A 70 -7.98 13.88 13.52
CA ASP A 70 -8.64 14.85 12.61
C ASP A 70 -7.97 15.02 11.23
N ALA A 71 -6.89 14.28 10.93
CA ALA A 71 -6.27 14.32 9.61
C ALA A 71 -7.15 13.61 8.57
N GLN A 72 -7.17 14.16 7.35
CA GLN A 72 -7.91 13.59 6.22
C GLN A 72 -6.92 13.04 5.18
N PRO A 73 -7.28 11.96 4.47
CA PRO A 73 -6.44 11.41 3.42
C PRO A 73 -6.33 12.38 2.23
N GLY A 74 -5.17 12.40 1.58
CA GLY A 74 -4.88 13.28 0.44
C GLY A 74 -5.70 12.96 -0.82
N TRP A 75 -6.27 11.74 -0.92
CA TRP A 75 -7.04 11.29 -2.08
C TRP A 75 -8.42 10.77 -1.69
N PRO A 76 -9.35 11.66 -1.29
CA PRO A 76 -10.67 11.26 -0.78
C PRO A 76 -11.50 10.46 -1.80
N ASP A 77 -11.31 10.71 -3.11
CA ASP A 77 -12.03 9.99 -4.17
C ASP A 77 -11.49 8.56 -4.41
N LEU A 78 -10.21 8.30 -4.10
CA LEU A 78 -9.60 6.99 -4.24
C LEU A 78 -9.88 6.07 -3.04
N VAL A 79 -10.05 6.64 -1.86
CA VAL A 79 -10.26 5.86 -0.63
C VAL A 79 -11.46 4.92 -0.73
N PRO A 80 -12.67 5.33 -1.16
CA PRO A 80 -13.82 4.41 -1.28
C PRO A 80 -13.58 3.26 -2.26
N ARG A 81 -12.78 3.50 -3.31
CA ARG A 81 -12.53 2.52 -4.37
C ARG A 81 -11.50 1.45 -3.99
N PHE A 82 -10.51 1.83 -3.19
CA PHE A 82 -9.34 0.97 -2.93
C PHE A 82 -9.09 0.65 -1.46
N ARG A 83 -9.92 1.11 -0.53
CA ARG A 83 -9.82 0.72 0.89
C ARG A 83 -10.17 -0.75 1.11
N GLY A 84 -9.76 -1.31 2.23
CA GLY A 84 -10.13 -2.67 2.63
C GLY A 84 -11.64 -2.87 2.65
N GLY A 85 -12.10 -3.95 2.02
CA GLY A 85 -13.53 -4.27 1.87
C GLY A 85 -14.19 -3.67 0.64
N SER A 86 -13.51 -2.82 -0.15
CA SER A 86 -14.04 -2.39 -1.45
C SER A 86 -13.94 -3.50 -2.50
N SER A 87 -14.76 -3.40 -3.53
CA SER A 87 -14.71 -4.28 -4.70
C SER A 87 -13.95 -3.60 -5.84
N PRO A 88 -13.08 -4.32 -6.56
CA PRO A 88 -12.47 -3.81 -7.78
C PRO A 88 -13.53 -3.37 -8.79
N ASP A 89 -13.27 -2.27 -9.49
CA ASP A 89 -14.09 -1.74 -10.57
C ASP A 89 -13.31 -1.70 -11.90
N ASP A 90 -14.00 -1.46 -13.00
CA ASP A 90 -13.41 -1.46 -14.36
C ASP A 90 -12.66 -0.15 -14.69
N SER A 91 -12.64 0.83 -13.79
CA SER A 91 -11.90 2.08 -13.98
C SER A 91 -10.45 1.93 -13.55
N ILE A 92 -9.63 1.41 -14.45
CA ILE A 92 -8.23 1.07 -14.20
C ILE A 92 -7.36 2.33 -14.15
N PRO A 93 -6.68 2.63 -13.03
CA PRO A 93 -5.72 3.71 -12.94
C PRO A 93 -4.52 3.48 -13.87
N ARG A 94 -4.01 4.57 -14.46
CA ARG A 94 -2.79 4.51 -15.25
C ARG A 94 -1.57 4.21 -14.38
N PRO A 95 -0.51 3.60 -14.91
CA PRO A 95 0.72 3.32 -14.17
C PRO A 95 1.26 4.52 -13.40
N GLU A 96 1.25 5.68 -14.03
CA GLU A 96 1.71 6.96 -13.46
C GLU A 96 0.91 7.36 -12.20
N ALA A 97 -0.42 7.22 -12.24
CA ALA A 97 -1.27 7.48 -11.07
C ALA A 97 -1.03 6.49 -9.93
N ILE A 98 -0.78 5.22 -10.26
CA ILE A 98 -0.40 4.20 -9.27
C ILE A 98 0.95 4.56 -8.63
N ARG A 99 1.95 4.90 -9.45
CA ARG A 99 3.29 5.30 -8.99
C ARG A 99 3.22 6.52 -8.06
N ASN A 100 2.49 7.56 -8.47
CA ASN A 100 2.34 8.76 -7.68
C ASN A 100 1.73 8.47 -6.30
N LEU A 101 0.61 7.74 -6.27
CA LEU A 101 -0.01 7.34 -4.99
C LEU A 101 0.95 6.55 -4.10
N LEU A 102 1.66 5.57 -4.67
CA LEU A 102 2.62 4.75 -3.91
C LEU A 102 3.77 5.58 -3.35
N CYS A 103 4.32 6.54 -4.11
CA CYS A 103 5.41 7.40 -3.65
C CYS A 103 4.93 8.39 -2.57
N GLU A 104 3.85 9.11 -2.84
CA GLU A 104 3.36 10.16 -1.95
C GLU A 104 2.80 9.60 -0.63
N SER A 105 2.08 8.46 -0.67
CA SER A 105 1.60 7.81 0.57
C SER A 105 2.77 7.37 1.47
N ARG A 106 3.89 6.91 0.88
CA ARG A 106 5.09 6.56 1.64
C ARG A 106 5.76 7.79 2.25
N GLU A 107 5.92 8.86 1.49
CA GLU A 107 6.47 10.12 2.00
C GLU A 107 5.64 10.64 3.17
N HIS A 108 4.32 10.60 3.04
CA HIS A 108 3.39 11.00 4.09
C HIS A 108 3.52 10.12 5.35
N LEU A 109 3.61 8.80 5.18
CA LEU A 109 3.83 7.89 6.31
C LEU A 109 5.17 8.19 7.02
N ILE A 110 6.26 8.38 6.27
CA ILE A 110 7.58 8.73 6.83
C ILE A 110 7.48 10.04 7.62
N GLN A 111 6.81 11.05 7.07
CA GLN A 111 6.62 12.33 7.76
C GLN A 111 5.85 12.14 9.07
N THR A 112 4.72 11.42 9.05
CA THR A 112 3.92 11.13 10.25
C THR A 112 4.73 10.38 11.31
N LEU A 113 5.54 9.42 10.91
CA LEU A 113 6.35 8.63 11.84
C LEU A 113 7.60 9.38 12.34
N SER A 114 8.09 10.40 11.63
CA SER A 114 9.21 11.23 12.08
C SER A 114 8.89 12.02 13.35
N GLU A 115 7.61 12.20 13.64
CA GLU A 115 7.11 12.86 14.87
C GLU A 115 6.94 11.87 16.05
N LYS A 116 7.19 10.58 15.84
CA LYS A 116 7.05 9.51 16.83
C LYS A 116 8.40 9.09 17.40
N SER A 117 8.35 8.54 18.60
CA SER A 117 9.50 8.04 19.33
C SER A 117 9.28 6.60 19.81
N GLU A 118 10.31 5.96 20.34
CA GLU A 118 10.20 4.63 20.98
C GLU A 118 9.14 4.57 22.09
N ALA A 119 8.90 5.70 22.79
CA ALA A 119 7.87 5.79 23.83
C ALA A 119 6.45 5.69 23.27
N ASP A 120 6.25 6.00 22.00
CA ASP A 120 4.96 5.92 21.33
C ASP A 120 4.62 4.49 20.85
N LEU A 121 5.61 3.62 20.72
CA LEU A 121 5.42 2.25 20.21
C LEU A 121 4.36 1.44 20.96
N PRO A 122 4.25 1.46 22.30
CA PRO A 122 3.21 0.75 23.04
C PRO A 122 1.85 1.48 23.09
N VAL A 123 1.76 2.69 22.52
CA VAL A 123 0.52 3.49 22.55
C VAL A 123 -0.45 3.02 21.48
N ILE A 124 -1.70 2.81 21.87
CA ILE A 124 -2.80 2.49 20.96
C ILE A 124 -3.38 3.81 20.41
N PRO A 125 -3.30 4.07 19.09
CA PRO A 125 -3.90 5.26 18.50
C PRO A 125 -5.43 5.27 18.71
N PRO A 126 -6.02 6.40 19.16
CA PRO A 126 -7.46 6.45 19.47
C PRO A 126 -8.38 6.02 18.32
N ALA A 127 -8.04 6.37 17.09
CA ALA A 127 -8.84 6.05 15.89
C ALA A 127 -8.93 4.54 15.56
N ILE A 128 -8.07 3.72 16.17
CA ILE A 128 -8.07 2.26 15.98
C ILE A 128 -8.08 1.51 17.31
N ALA A 129 -8.60 2.16 18.36
CA ALA A 129 -8.66 1.58 19.70
C ALA A 129 -9.50 0.28 19.77
N ASP A 130 -10.53 0.18 18.93
CA ASP A 130 -11.35 -1.01 18.75
C ASP A 130 -10.56 -2.25 18.30
N ARG A 131 -9.45 -2.05 17.58
CA ARG A 131 -8.54 -3.12 17.14
C ARG A 131 -7.54 -3.56 18.21
N GLY A 132 -7.32 -2.74 19.22
CA GLY A 132 -6.30 -2.97 20.24
C GLY A 132 -4.87 -2.98 19.69
N TRP A 133 -4.61 -2.31 18.57
CA TRP A 133 -3.30 -2.27 17.94
C TRP A 133 -2.49 -1.06 18.43
N ASP A 134 -1.39 -1.33 19.09
CA ASP A 134 -0.39 -0.31 19.39
C ASP A 134 0.40 0.10 18.12
N LEU A 135 1.16 1.17 18.19
CA LEU A 135 1.95 1.66 17.05
C LEU A 135 2.93 0.60 16.54
N ARG A 136 3.56 -0.16 17.43
CA ARG A 136 4.45 -1.27 17.04
C ARG A 136 3.73 -2.31 16.19
N ARG A 137 2.50 -2.66 16.56
CA ARG A 137 1.67 -3.58 15.78
C ARG A 137 1.30 -2.98 14.42
N VAL A 138 0.95 -1.69 14.37
CA VAL A 138 0.66 -0.98 13.12
C VAL A 138 1.84 -1.06 12.16
N LEU A 139 3.06 -0.75 12.60
CA LEU A 139 4.25 -0.80 11.76
C LEU A 139 4.50 -2.20 11.19
N ARG A 140 4.35 -3.25 11.99
CA ARG A 140 4.48 -4.64 11.52
C ARG A 140 3.40 -5.00 10.50
N VAL A 141 2.18 -4.52 10.71
CA VAL A 141 1.07 -4.76 9.77
C VAL A 141 1.34 -4.06 8.45
N LEU A 142 1.88 -2.84 8.44
CA LEU A 142 2.20 -2.11 7.20
C LEU A 142 3.21 -2.87 6.34
N VAL A 143 4.32 -3.34 6.93
CA VAL A 143 5.32 -4.16 6.23
C VAL A 143 4.69 -5.43 5.64
N TRP A 144 3.93 -6.17 6.46
CA TRP A 144 3.26 -7.39 6.02
C TRP A 144 2.22 -7.12 4.93
N HIS A 145 1.44 -6.06 5.08
CA HIS A 145 0.33 -5.72 4.17
C HIS A 145 0.86 -5.43 2.76
N GLU A 146 1.89 -4.60 2.64
CA GLU A 146 2.49 -4.32 1.34
C GLU A 146 3.08 -5.58 0.70
N ALA A 147 3.87 -6.36 1.45
CA ALA A 147 4.45 -7.60 0.95
C ALA A 147 3.37 -8.61 0.51
N HIS A 148 2.25 -8.70 1.26
CA HIS A 148 1.13 -9.58 0.93
C HIS A 148 0.47 -9.20 -0.40
N HIS A 149 0.10 -7.92 -0.58
CA HIS A 149 -0.57 -7.45 -1.79
C HIS A 149 0.38 -7.38 -2.99
N GLN A 150 1.64 -7.01 -2.78
CA GLN A 150 2.67 -7.08 -3.82
C GLN A 150 2.85 -8.52 -4.31
N GLY A 151 2.89 -9.51 -3.41
CA GLY A 151 2.96 -10.92 -3.78
C GLY A 151 1.74 -11.39 -4.59
N GLN A 152 0.53 -10.94 -4.24
CA GLN A 152 -0.69 -11.22 -5.02
C GLN A 152 -0.63 -10.59 -6.41
N ALA A 153 -0.21 -9.33 -6.52
CA ALA A 153 -0.04 -8.65 -7.79
C ALA A 153 1.03 -9.35 -8.65
N HIS A 154 2.14 -9.74 -8.06
CA HIS A 154 3.24 -10.42 -8.77
C HIS A 154 2.83 -11.79 -9.30
N ILE A 155 2.14 -12.62 -8.50
CA ILE A 155 1.66 -13.92 -8.98
C ILE A 155 0.60 -13.75 -10.08
N THR A 156 -0.26 -12.73 -9.97
CA THR A 156 -1.25 -12.38 -10.99
C THR A 156 -0.56 -11.98 -12.30
N PHE A 157 0.51 -11.18 -12.25
CA PHE A 157 1.31 -10.83 -13.41
C PHE A 157 2.02 -12.03 -14.05
N ASN A 158 2.55 -12.96 -13.25
CA ASN A 158 3.14 -14.18 -13.77
C ASN A 158 2.10 -15.09 -14.46
N LEU A 159 0.89 -15.17 -13.92
CA LEU A 159 -0.21 -15.89 -14.57
C LEU A 159 -0.62 -15.23 -15.89
N TRP A 160 -0.70 -13.89 -15.92
CA TRP A 160 -0.96 -13.16 -17.16
C TRP A 160 0.08 -13.51 -18.24
N LYS A 161 1.38 -13.44 -17.92
CA LYS A 161 2.46 -13.80 -18.86
C LYS A 161 2.38 -15.24 -19.36
N ALA A 162 1.90 -16.16 -18.54
CA ALA A 162 1.78 -17.56 -18.90
C ALA A 162 0.55 -17.90 -19.74
N LEU A 163 -0.52 -17.12 -19.63
CA LEU A 163 -1.83 -17.38 -20.24
C LEU A 163 -2.16 -16.45 -21.41
N THR A 164 -1.39 -15.37 -21.56
CA THR A 164 -1.56 -14.40 -22.65
C THR A 164 -0.36 -14.54 -23.59
N PRO A 165 -0.55 -15.08 -24.82
CA PRO A 165 0.54 -15.33 -25.77
C PRO A 165 1.11 -14.03 -26.36
#